data_b25a17b03a713c7f44cecfc72d3fa4f7
#
_entry.id   b25a17b03a713c7f44cecfc72d3fa4f7
#
_cell.length_a   1.000
_cell.length_b   1.000
_cell.length_c   1.000
_cell.angle_alpha   90.00
_cell.angle_beta   90.00
_cell.angle_gamma   90.00
#
_symmetry.space_group_name_H-M   'P 1'
#
loop_
_entity.id
_entity.type
_entity.pdbx_description
1 polymer ?
#
loop_
_entity_poly.entity_id
_entity_poly.type
_entity_poly.pdbx_seq_one_letter_code
_entity_poly.pdbx_strand_id
1 'polypeptide(L)'
;MKTSEKIYIKKLIQKNQIKNDTSRSYPLAGDMFETDDLMSGLKVLLSGRLTMSHITKKFEKEFAKFVGSKYALMVNSGSSANLLAFFCLINPKAKSKLKPGDEC
;
A
#
# COMPACT_ATOMS: atom_id res chain seq x y z
N MET A 1 12.65 -19.04 -8.71
CA MET A 1 11.60 -19.28 -9.73
C MET A 1 12.25 -19.26 -11.10
N LYS A 2 12.11 -20.33 -11.86
CA LYS A 2 12.69 -20.48 -13.22
C LYS A 2 12.01 -19.52 -14.20
N THR A 3 12.68 -19.18 -15.30
CA THR A 3 12.14 -18.24 -16.30
C THR A 3 10.83 -18.73 -16.91
N SER A 4 10.70 -20.03 -17.17
CA SER A 4 9.47 -20.65 -17.68
C SER A 4 8.29 -20.53 -16.74
N GLU A 5 8.52 -20.69 -15.43
CA GLU A 5 7.48 -20.52 -14.38
C GLU A 5 6.98 -19.07 -14.33
N LYS A 6 7.89 -18.10 -14.45
CA LYS A 6 7.54 -16.67 -14.49
C LYS A 6 6.64 -16.35 -15.68
N ILE A 7 6.98 -16.86 -16.86
CA ILE A 7 6.20 -16.66 -18.10
C ILE A 7 4.81 -17.28 -17.96
N TYR A 8 4.71 -18.47 -17.39
CA TYR A 8 3.44 -19.15 -17.18
C TYR A 8 2.53 -18.37 -16.22
N ILE A 9 3.08 -17.92 -15.08
CA ILE A 9 2.34 -17.13 -14.08
C ILE A 9 1.88 -15.79 -14.67
N LYS A 10 2.74 -15.10 -15.42
CA LYS A 10 2.35 -13.88 -16.14
C LYS A 10 1.15 -14.10 -17.07
N LYS A 11 1.16 -15.16 -17.84
CA LYS A 11 0.03 -15.53 -18.73
C LYS A 11 -1.25 -15.83 -17.93
N LEU A 12 -1.14 -16.53 -16.78
CA LEU A 12 -2.29 -16.79 -15.91
C LEU A 12 -2.88 -15.50 -15.36
N ILE A 13 -2.05 -14.58 -14.88
CA ILE A 13 -2.49 -13.28 -14.35
C ILE A 13 -3.23 -12.51 -15.45
N GLN A 14 -2.63 -12.36 -16.64
CA GLN A 14 -3.23 -11.64 -17.76
C GLN A 14 -4.57 -12.25 -18.22
N LYS A 15 -4.69 -13.59 -18.19
CA LYS A 15 -5.93 -14.28 -18.54
C LYS A 15 -7.05 -14.03 -17.51
N ASN A 16 -6.72 -13.89 -16.24
CA ASN A 16 -7.68 -13.78 -15.14
C ASN A 16 -7.86 -12.34 -14.62
N GLN A 17 -7.15 -11.36 -15.17
CA GLN A 17 -7.42 -9.97 -14.86
C GLN A 17 -8.84 -9.61 -15.28
N ILE A 18 -9.63 -9.18 -14.31
CA ILE A 18 -10.97 -8.65 -14.57
C ILE A 18 -10.77 -7.28 -15.21
N LYS A 19 -11.16 -7.16 -16.47
CA LYS A 19 -11.25 -5.84 -17.12
C LYS A 19 -12.30 -5.03 -16.38
N ASN A 20 -11.94 -3.82 -15.98
CA ASN A 20 -12.89 -2.91 -15.37
C ASN A 20 -14.09 -2.70 -16.30
N ASP A 21 -15.27 -2.70 -15.70
CA ASP A 21 -16.50 -2.31 -16.39
C ASP A 21 -16.41 -0.81 -16.76
N THR A 22 -16.02 -0.54 -18.00
CA THR A 22 -15.94 0.83 -18.54
C THR A 22 -17.31 1.47 -18.78
N SER A 23 -18.41 0.75 -18.52
CA SER A 23 -19.77 1.28 -18.64
C SER A 23 -20.13 2.30 -17.54
N ARG A 24 -19.36 2.35 -16.46
CA ARG A 24 -19.57 3.31 -15.37
C ARG A 24 -18.86 4.62 -15.65
N SER A 25 -19.60 5.74 -15.62
CA SER A 25 -19.02 7.08 -15.80
C SER A 25 -17.98 7.46 -14.75
N TYR A 26 -18.07 6.87 -13.54
CA TYR A 26 -17.12 7.08 -12.42
C TYR A 26 -16.80 5.75 -11.77
N PRO A 27 -15.80 5.01 -12.25
CA PRO A 27 -15.35 3.79 -11.59
C PRO A 27 -14.71 4.13 -10.24
N LEU A 28 -14.99 3.31 -9.21
CA LEU A 28 -14.39 3.44 -7.87
C LEU A 28 -12.86 3.27 -7.89
N ALA A 29 -12.35 2.50 -8.85
CA ALA A 29 -10.94 2.32 -9.08
C ALA A 29 -10.71 2.03 -10.57
N GLY A 30 -9.61 2.52 -11.12
CA GLY A 30 -9.11 2.10 -12.44
C GLY A 30 -8.44 0.72 -12.36
N ASP A 31 -7.70 0.35 -13.41
CA ASP A 31 -6.85 -0.85 -13.40
C ASP A 31 -5.75 -0.65 -12.35
N MET A 32 -5.97 -1.24 -11.15
CA MET A 32 -5.15 -0.95 -9.97
C MET A 32 -3.81 -1.66 -9.99
N PHE A 33 -3.70 -2.79 -10.68
CA PHE A 33 -2.51 -3.63 -10.63
C PHE A 33 -2.06 -4.06 -12.01
N GLU A 34 -0.81 -3.77 -12.32
CA GLU A 34 -0.14 -4.36 -13.47
C GLU A 34 0.34 -5.79 -13.16
N THR A 35 0.68 -6.52 -14.23
CA THR A 35 1.17 -7.91 -14.08
C THR A 35 2.39 -8.00 -13.17
N ASP A 36 3.28 -7.01 -13.21
CA ASP A 36 4.51 -7.02 -12.40
C ASP A 36 4.23 -6.71 -10.91
N ASP A 37 3.18 -5.94 -10.60
CA ASP A 37 2.71 -5.71 -9.22
C ASP A 37 2.19 -7.01 -8.62
N LEU A 38 1.34 -7.72 -9.35
CA LEU A 38 0.81 -9.03 -8.93
C LEU A 38 1.92 -10.08 -8.79
N MET A 39 2.91 -10.06 -9.68
CA MET A 39 4.10 -10.92 -9.57
C MET A 39 4.92 -10.59 -8.33
N SER A 40 5.02 -9.33 -7.96
CA SER A 40 5.73 -8.89 -6.76
C SER A 40 5.00 -9.32 -5.50
N GLY A 41 3.67 -9.17 -5.46
CA GLY A 41 2.82 -9.69 -4.38
C GLY A 41 2.93 -11.21 -4.24
N LEU A 42 2.88 -11.96 -5.36
CA LEU A 42 3.02 -13.41 -5.35
C LEU A 42 4.37 -13.87 -4.77
N LYS A 43 5.46 -13.17 -5.08
CA LYS A 43 6.78 -13.49 -4.49
C LYS A 43 6.77 -13.33 -2.96
N VAL A 44 6.10 -12.32 -2.44
CA VAL A 44 5.96 -12.11 -1.00
C VAL A 44 5.16 -13.25 -0.37
N LEU A 45 4.03 -13.62 -0.97
CA LEU A 45 3.21 -14.75 -0.51
C LEU A 45 4.01 -16.06 -0.47
N LEU A 46 4.72 -16.37 -1.54
CA LEU A 46 5.56 -17.58 -1.63
C LEU A 46 6.76 -17.57 -0.68
N SER A 47 7.18 -16.42 -0.18
CA SER A 47 8.24 -16.32 0.83
C SER A 47 7.81 -16.76 2.23
N GLY A 48 6.50 -16.89 2.48
CA GLY A 48 5.92 -17.19 3.79
C GLY A 48 6.08 -16.09 4.84
N ARG A 49 6.69 -14.95 4.49
CA ARG A 49 6.90 -13.80 5.39
C ARG A 49 5.88 -12.71 5.12
N LEU A 50 4.68 -12.86 5.70
CA LEU A 50 3.54 -11.99 5.41
C LEU A 50 3.37 -10.82 6.38
N THR A 51 4.18 -10.77 7.46
CA THR A 51 4.08 -9.70 8.46
C THR A 51 5.40 -8.95 8.58
N MET A 52 5.33 -7.65 8.83
CA MET A 52 6.45 -6.73 9.14
C MET A 52 7.82 -7.13 8.54
N SER A 53 7.82 -7.46 7.24
CA SER A 53 8.97 -7.97 6.55
C SER A 53 9.93 -6.84 6.13
N HIS A 54 11.12 -7.24 5.63
CA HIS A 54 12.06 -6.30 5.00
C HIS A 54 11.45 -5.52 3.83
N ILE A 55 10.42 -6.06 3.17
CA ILE A 55 9.68 -5.39 2.09
C ILE A 55 8.92 -4.19 2.63
N THR A 56 8.21 -4.34 3.76
CA THR A 56 7.52 -3.23 4.43
C THR A 56 8.51 -2.11 4.81
N LYS A 57 9.64 -2.46 5.43
CA LYS A 57 10.68 -1.49 5.80
C LYS A 57 11.28 -0.78 4.58
N LYS A 58 11.47 -1.51 3.48
CA LYS A 58 11.94 -0.93 2.21
C LYS A 58 10.93 0.06 1.67
N PHE A 59 9.65 -0.33 1.61
CA PHE A 59 8.56 0.54 1.18
C PHE A 59 8.48 1.82 2.01
N GLU A 60 8.47 1.72 3.35
CA GLU A 60 8.44 2.87 4.25
C GLU A 60 9.58 3.85 3.98
N LYS A 61 10.80 3.33 3.79
CA LYS A 61 11.98 4.14 3.47
C LYS A 61 11.85 4.85 2.13
N GLU A 62 11.44 4.14 1.09
CA GLU A 62 11.31 4.69 -0.27
C GLU A 62 10.15 5.69 -0.33
N PHE A 63 9.03 5.39 0.31
CA PHE A 63 7.88 6.29 0.37
C PHE A 63 8.19 7.57 1.16
N ALA A 64 8.85 7.47 2.31
CA ALA A 64 9.32 8.64 3.05
C ALA A 64 10.18 9.56 2.18
N LYS A 65 11.12 8.98 1.42
CA LYS A 65 11.96 9.74 0.47
C LYS A 65 11.12 10.38 -0.65
N PHE A 66 10.15 9.66 -1.19
CA PHE A 66 9.30 10.14 -2.28
C PHE A 66 8.46 11.35 -1.87
N VAL A 67 7.86 11.32 -0.67
CA VAL A 67 7.05 12.43 -0.14
C VAL A 67 7.87 13.51 0.60
N GLY A 68 9.20 13.37 0.67
CA GLY A 68 10.09 14.33 1.35
C GLY A 68 9.97 14.33 2.87
N SER A 69 9.44 13.25 3.48
CA SER A 69 9.36 13.11 4.93
C SER A 69 10.57 12.36 5.50
N LYS A 70 10.81 12.52 6.81
CA LYS A 70 11.90 11.80 7.50
C LYS A 70 11.54 10.32 7.71
N TYR A 71 10.26 10.04 7.94
CA TYR A 71 9.73 8.70 8.23
C TYR A 71 8.40 8.48 7.50
N ALA A 72 8.10 7.24 7.21
CA ALA A 72 6.79 6.77 6.83
C ALA A 72 6.47 5.50 7.59
N LEU A 73 5.22 5.24 7.86
CA LEU A 73 4.74 4.06 8.55
C LEU A 73 3.63 3.41 7.72
N MET A 74 3.82 2.14 7.40
CA MET A 74 2.81 1.35 6.72
C MET A 74 1.75 0.89 7.71
N VAL A 75 0.48 1.09 7.34
CA VAL A 75 -0.69 0.64 8.11
C VAL A 75 -1.61 -0.19 7.21
N ASN A 76 -2.58 -0.87 7.81
CA ASN A 76 -3.45 -1.80 7.10
C ASN A 76 -4.57 -1.14 6.28
N SER A 77 -4.87 0.14 6.54
CA SER A 77 -5.92 0.87 5.82
C SER A 77 -5.76 2.38 5.93
N GLY A 78 -6.40 3.14 5.04
CA GLY A 78 -6.50 4.60 5.12
C GLY A 78 -7.19 5.07 6.41
N SER A 79 -8.21 4.36 6.88
CA SER A 79 -8.88 4.66 8.15
C SER A 79 -7.92 4.56 9.33
N SER A 80 -7.08 3.52 9.36
CA SER A 80 -6.04 3.38 10.39
C SER A 80 -4.97 4.47 10.28
N ALA A 81 -4.62 4.89 9.06
CA ALA A 81 -3.69 5.99 8.84
C ALA A 81 -4.26 7.31 9.41
N ASN A 82 -5.51 7.63 9.12
CA ASN A 82 -6.18 8.81 9.65
C ASN A 82 -6.25 8.77 11.18
N LEU A 83 -6.68 7.64 11.76
CA LEU A 83 -6.74 7.48 13.21
C LEU A 83 -5.37 7.71 13.85
N LEU A 84 -4.31 7.14 13.29
CA LEU A 84 -2.95 7.31 13.80
C LEU A 84 -2.48 8.76 13.68
N ALA A 85 -2.81 9.44 12.58
CA ALA A 85 -2.49 10.86 12.38
C ALA A 85 -3.17 11.72 13.47
N PHE A 86 -4.46 11.49 13.76
CA PHE A 86 -5.15 12.19 14.84
C PHE A 86 -4.52 11.90 16.21
N PHE A 87 -4.17 10.65 16.50
CA PHE A 87 -3.46 10.33 17.75
C PHE A 87 -2.11 11.06 17.86
N CYS A 88 -1.40 11.26 16.75
CA CYS A 88 -0.18 12.06 16.77
C CYS A 88 -0.47 13.53 17.09
N LEU A 89 -1.55 14.10 16.54
CA LEU A 89 -1.92 15.50 16.77
C LEU A 89 -2.40 15.78 18.19
N ILE A 90 -3.06 14.84 18.84
CA ILE A 90 -3.50 14.99 20.26
C ILE A 90 -2.45 14.52 21.26
N ASN A 91 -1.30 14.03 20.81
CA ASN A 91 -0.25 13.53 21.69
C ASN A 91 0.25 14.64 22.63
N PRO A 92 0.27 14.43 23.97
CA PRO A 92 0.76 15.44 24.92
C PRO A 92 2.19 15.92 24.67
N LYS A 93 3.02 15.11 24.01
CA LYS A 93 4.42 15.43 23.65
C LYS A 93 4.55 16.18 22.32
N ALA A 94 3.46 16.36 21.55
CA ALA A 94 3.50 17.12 20.32
C ALA A 94 3.75 18.61 20.61
N LYS A 95 4.59 19.25 19.79
CA LYS A 95 4.89 20.69 19.92
C LYS A 95 3.66 21.55 19.68
N SER A 96 2.82 21.16 18.71
CA SER A 96 1.53 21.79 18.45
C SER A 96 0.48 20.69 18.51
N LYS A 97 -0.32 20.66 19.55
CA LYS A 97 -1.35 19.65 19.79
C LYS A 97 -2.73 20.24 19.65
N LEU A 98 -3.64 19.46 19.10
CA LEU A 98 -5.06 19.77 19.07
C LEU A 98 -5.64 19.75 20.49
N LYS A 99 -6.58 20.66 20.73
CA LYS A 99 -7.35 20.77 21.97
C LYS A 99 -8.81 20.42 21.70
N PRO A 100 -9.57 20.01 22.72
CA PRO A 100 -11.02 19.85 22.56
C PRO A 100 -11.66 21.13 22.02
N GLY A 101 -12.42 20.98 20.92
CA GLY A 101 -13.05 22.10 20.20
C GLY A 101 -12.28 22.63 19.00
N ASP A 102 -11.05 22.19 18.76
CA ASP A 102 -10.34 22.49 17.51
C ASP A 102 -10.98 21.77 16.33
N GLU A 103 -11.09 22.45 15.20
CA GLU A 103 -11.57 21.90 13.92
C GLU A 103 -10.41 21.40 13.08
N CYS A 104 -10.63 20.31 12.30
CA CYS A 104 -9.68 19.74 11.35
C CYS A 104 -10.34 19.17 10.09
#